data_6757cde5b443f7da034972ab4ab1fca0
#
_entry.id   6757cde5b443f7da034972ab4ab1fca0
#
_cell.length_a   1.000
_cell.length_b   1.000
_cell.length_c   1.000
_cell.angle_alpha   90.00
_cell.angle_beta   90.00
_cell.angle_gamma   90.00
#
_symmetry.space_group_name_H-M   'P 1'
#
loop_
_entity.id
_entity.type
_entity.pdbx_description
1 polymer ?
#
loop_
_entity_poly.entity_id
_entity_poly.type
_entity_poly.pdbx_seq_one_letter_code
_entity_poly.pdbx_strand_id
1 'polypeptide(L)'
;MYKEIYVPVDNSDYSNQACVIGVDVARQFGGRVAGCHAYAAKMHDVRFRQMESGLPEEFRDEDEMKRQRKIHDQLITKGLEIITDSYIDVLEPLCEKYDVELVRRSLEGKNFKVIVEDVNQNDFDLVVIGAMGMAAVKDTVLGTVTERVVRRLERADTLIVKDLDRSPFEHIVVAVDGSAKSLGGLKRAIELAREFGGTVEAISVFDPYFHYAMFHSIAGVLSSKAQKVFRFKEQEKLHEEIIDSGLAKIYTAHLEIAKKIAEDEGVELKTTLLAGKP
;
A
#
# COMPACT_ATOMS: atom_id res chain seq x y z
N MET A 1 -6.23 5.81 17.56
CA MET A 1 -5.32 5.01 16.71
C MET A 1 -4.54 5.93 15.76
N TYR A 2 -5.10 6.42 14.68
CA TYR A 2 -4.40 7.26 13.70
C TYR A 2 -4.56 8.76 14.00
N LYS A 3 -3.45 9.45 14.23
CA LYS A 3 -3.39 10.90 14.52
C LYS A 3 -2.69 11.70 13.43
N GLU A 4 -1.68 11.10 12.79
CA GLU A 4 -0.85 11.70 11.77
C GLU A 4 -1.08 10.97 10.44
N ILE A 5 -2.03 11.45 9.62
CA ILE A 5 -2.42 10.81 8.38
C ILE A 5 -1.75 11.52 7.20
N TYR A 6 -1.07 10.76 6.36
CA TYR A 6 -0.36 11.26 5.19
C TYR A 6 -1.09 10.87 3.90
N VAL A 7 -1.40 11.83 3.05
CA VAL A 7 -2.16 11.63 1.81
C VAL A 7 -1.39 12.19 0.61
N PRO A 8 -0.73 11.33 -0.19
CA PRO A 8 -0.16 11.73 -1.47
C PRO A 8 -1.26 12.04 -2.48
N VAL A 9 -1.20 13.21 -3.13
CA VAL A 9 -2.24 13.73 -4.02
C VAL A 9 -1.71 13.90 -5.44
N ASP A 10 -2.44 13.39 -6.44
CA ASP A 10 -2.17 13.59 -7.86
C ASP A 10 -3.44 13.93 -8.68
N ASN A 11 -4.55 14.21 -7.98
CA ASN A 11 -5.87 14.54 -8.54
C ASN A 11 -6.48 13.47 -9.46
N SER A 12 -5.97 12.22 -9.43
CA SER A 12 -6.68 11.08 -10.00
C SER A 12 -7.90 10.70 -9.14
N ASP A 13 -8.86 9.99 -9.71
CA ASP A 13 -10.08 9.57 -8.98
C ASP A 13 -9.74 8.80 -7.70
N TYR A 14 -8.78 7.86 -7.77
CA TYR A 14 -8.32 7.10 -6.61
C TYR A 14 -7.61 7.98 -5.56
N SER A 15 -6.86 8.99 -6.01
CA SER A 15 -6.22 9.95 -5.11
C SER A 15 -7.25 10.85 -4.44
N ASN A 16 -8.25 11.31 -5.18
CA ASN A 16 -9.34 12.12 -4.62
C ASN A 16 -10.17 11.32 -3.60
N GLN A 17 -10.45 10.05 -3.89
CA GLN A 17 -11.09 9.16 -2.92
C GLN A 17 -10.19 8.90 -1.70
N ALA A 18 -8.87 8.79 -1.88
CA ALA A 18 -7.92 8.70 -0.77
C ALA A 18 -7.96 9.96 0.13
N CYS A 19 -8.15 11.15 -0.45
CA CYS A 19 -8.35 12.37 0.31
C CYS A 19 -9.61 12.30 1.20
N VAL A 20 -10.73 11.84 0.64
CA VAL A 20 -11.99 11.68 1.40
C VAL A 20 -11.80 10.71 2.56
N ILE A 21 -11.23 9.54 2.31
CA ILE A 21 -11.00 8.51 3.33
C ILE A 21 -9.99 8.99 4.38
N GLY A 22 -8.91 9.65 3.97
CA GLY A 22 -7.89 10.18 4.88
C GLY A 22 -8.46 11.21 5.85
N VAL A 23 -9.30 12.13 5.36
CA VAL A 23 -10.01 13.11 6.20
C VAL A 23 -11.03 12.44 7.13
N ASP A 24 -11.73 11.41 6.64
CA ASP A 24 -12.72 10.67 7.45
C ASP A 24 -12.05 9.91 8.60
N VAL A 25 -10.89 9.28 8.34
CA VAL A 25 -10.06 8.65 9.39
C VAL A 25 -9.54 9.69 10.38
N ALA A 26 -9.02 10.83 9.90
CA ALA A 26 -8.55 11.91 10.77
C ALA A 26 -9.66 12.42 11.69
N ARG A 27 -10.83 12.69 11.13
CA ARG A 27 -12.03 13.10 11.88
C ARG A 27 -12.40 12.10 12.98
N GLN A 28 -12.48 10.83 12.62
CA GLN A 28 -12.92 9.77 13.53
C GLN A 28 -11.95 9.58 14.71
N PHE A 29 -10.66 9.66 14.45
CA PHE A 29 -9.65 9.50 15.48
C PHE A 29 -9.17 10.83 16.10
N GLY A 30 -9.70 12.00 15.68
CA GLY A 30 -9.26 13.31 16.14
C GLY A 30 -7.79 13.57 15.81
N GLY A 31 -7.39 13.23 14.60
CA GLY A 31 -6.06 13.43 14.03
C GLY A 31 -6.02 14.61 13.05
N ARG A 32 -4.92 14.73 12.31
CA ARG A 32 -4.72 15.72 11.24
C ARG A 32 -4.26 15.07 9.95
N VAL A 33 -4.41 15.78 8.83
CA VAL A 33 -4.02 15.31 7.49
C VAL A 33 -2.84 16.11 6.96
N ALA A 34 -1.79 15.41 6.54
CA ALA A 34 -0.71 15.97 5.74
C ALA A 34 -0.94 15.64 4.28
N GLY A 35 -1.44 16.60 3.50
CA GLY A 35 -1.56 16.50 2.05
C GLY A 35 -0.22 16.74 1.38
N CYS A 36 0.20 15.84 0.50
CA CYS A 36 1.49 15.90 -0.16
C CYS A 36 1.38 15.80 -1.67
N HIS A 37 2.08 16.67 -2.40
CA HIS A 37 2.37 16.47 -3.81
C HIS A 37 3.87 16.54 -4.07
N ALA A 38 4.37 15.65 -4.96
CA ALA A 38 5.78 15.58 -5.31
C ALA A 38 6.00 16.08 -6.75
N TYR A 39 6.92 17.01 -6.92
CA TYR A 39 7.28 17.58 -8.22
C TYR A 39 8.77 17.42 -8.50
N ALA A 40 9.17 17.49 -9.78
CA ALA A 40 10.54 17.18 -10.20
C ALA A 40 11.17 18.34 -11.00
N ALA A 41 11.26 19.53 -10.40
CA ALA A 41 11.82 20.73 -11.04
C ALA A 41 13.28 20.54 -11.48
N LYS A 42 14.15 20.03 -10.60
CA LYS A 42 15.56 19.78 -10.92
C LYS A 42 15.75 18.78 -12.06
N MET A 43 14.90 17.76 -12.12
CA MET A 43 14.97 16.78 -13.20
C MET A 43 14.53 17.38 -14.54
N HIS A 44 13.60 18.33 -14.50
CA HIS A 44 13.17 19.08 -15.67
C HIS A 44 14.28 20.02 -16.15
N ASP A 45 14.95 20.75 -15.26
CA ASP A 45 16.09 21.61 -15.58
C ASP A 45 17.25 20.82 -16.20
N VAL A 46 17.60 19.66 -15.64
CA VAL A 46 18.63 18.79 -16.23
C VAL A 46 18.27 18.36 -17.64
N ARG A 47 17.02 17.98 -17.90
CA ARG A 47 16.57 17.62 -19.26
C ARG A 47 16.59 18.81 -20.21
N PHE A 48 16.18 19.99 -19.75
CA PHE A 48 16.24 21.20 -20.54
C PHE A 48 17.67 21.48 -21.00
N ARG A 49 18.66 21.44 -20.10
CA ARG A 49 20.08 21.60 -20.42
C ARG A 49 20.62 20.55 -21.39
N GLN A 50 20.15 19.31 -21.27
CA GLN A 50 20.52 18.25 -22.25
C GLN A 50 19.96 18.53 -23.65
N MET A 51 18.82 19.20 -23.77
CA MET A 51 18.24 19.59 -25.05
C MET A 51 18.93 20.81 -25.70
N GLU A 52 19.64 21.63 -24.94
CA GLU A 52 20.30 22.85 -25.43
C GLU A 52 21.27 22.57 -26.63
N SER A 53 21.94 21.43 -26.63
CA SER A 53 22.83 21.03 -27.74
C SER A 53 22.09 20.79 -29.06
N GLY A 54 20.80 20.54 -29.00
CA GLY A 54 19.91 20.35 -30.17
C GLY A 54 19.22 21.61 -30.68
N LEU A 55 19.41 22.76 -30.00
CA LEU A 55 18.79 24.01 -30.43
C LEU A 55 19.38 24.51 -31.77
N PRO A 56 18.61 25.21 -32.64
CA PRO A 56 19.08 25.91 -33.80
C PRO A 56 20.20 26.92 -33.47
N GLU A 57 21.10 27.18 -34.38
CA GLU A 57 22.28 28.06 -34.14
C GLU A 57 21.91 29.46 -33.65
N GLU A 58 20.79 30.00 -34.14
CA GLU A 58 20.24 31.31 -33.76
C GLU A 58 19.88 31.43 -32.26
N PHE A 59 19.65 30.29 -31.57
CA PHE A 59 19.34 30.23 -30.13
C PHE A 59 20.52 29.77 -29.27
N ARG A 60 21.74 29.59 -29.85
CA ARG A 60 22.93 29.11 -29.14
C ARG A 60 23.85 30.23 -28.65
N ASP A 61 23.48 31.49 -28.84
CA ASP A 61 24.22 32.61 -28.28
C ASP A 61 24.30 32.47 -26.75
N GLU A 62 25.49 32.68 -26.18
CA GLU A 62 25.74 32.39 -24.75
C GLU A 62 24.92 33.28 -23.81
N ASP A 63 24.68 34.53 -24.18
CA ASP A 63 23.91 35.46 -23.35
C ASP A 63 22.41 35.16 -23.46
N GLU A 64 21.93 34.81 -24.67
CA GLU A 64 20.54 34.34 -24.85
C GLU A 64 20.31 33.02 -24.12
N MET A 65 21.21 32.08 -24.15
CA MET A 65 21.15 30.83 -23.40
C MET A 65 21.10 31.07 -21.89
N LYS A 66 21.92 31.98 -21.35
CA LYS A 66 21.85 32.37 -19.93
C LYS A 66 20.52 32.98 -19.56
N ARG A 67 19.97 33.84 -20.43
CA ARG A 67 18.64 34.44 -20.25
C ARG A 67 17.55 33.41 -20.26
N GLN A 68 17.54 32.47 -21.19
CA GLN A 68 16.57 31.40 -21.30
C GLN A 68 16.63 30.47 -20.07
N ARG A 69 17.83 30.08 -19.64
CA ARG A 69 18.01 29.30 -18.40
C ARG A 69 17.42 30.00 -17.18
N LYS A 70 17.66 31.30 -17.03
CA LYS A 70 17.11 32.09 -15.91
C LYS A 70 15.59 32.18 -15.95
N ILE A 71 15.02 32.42 -17.12
CA ILE A 71 13.55 32.46 -17.30
C ILE A 71 12.95 31.08 -17.05
N HIS A 72 13.55 30.04 -17.62
CA HIS A 72 13.12 28.66 -17.45
C HIS A 72 13.15 28.22 -15.98
N ASP A 73 14.27 28.47 -15.28
CA ASP A 73 14.41 28.16 -13.86
C ASP A 73 13.35 28.86 -13.01
N GLN A 74 13.11 30.14 -13.23
CA GLN A 74 12.08 30.89 -12.52
C GLN A 74 10.67 30.40 -12.81
N LEU A 75 10.34 30.13 -14.08
CA LEU A 75 9.02 29.62 -14.47
C LEU A 75 8.78 28.21 -13.99
N ILE A 76 9.78 27.34 -14.15
CA ILE A 76 9.61 25.92 -13.78
C ILE A 76 9.62 25.75 -12.26
N THR A 77 10.58 26.35 -11.54
CA THR A 77 10.64 26.17 -10.09
C THR A 77 9.46 26.79 -9.40
N LYS A 78 9.16 28.07 -9.63
CA LYS A 78 7.99 28.73 -9.04
C LYS A 78 6.66 28.23 -9.59
N GLY A 79 6.58 27.97 -10.90
CA GLY A 79 5.36 27.45 -11.52
C GLY A 79 5.02 26.07 -11.02
N LEU A 80 5.99 25.17 -10.88
CA LEU A 80 5.77 23.83 -10.33
C LEU A 80 5.43 23.87 -8.83
N GLU A 81 6.00 24.79 -8.06
CA GLU A 81 5.64 25.00 -6.66
C GLU A 81 4.16 25.41 -6.52
N ILE A 82 3.72 26.40 -7.29
CA ILE A 82 2.32 26.85 -7.31
C ILE A 82 1.38 25.72 -7.77
N ILE A 83 1.75 25.00 -8.84
CA ILE A 83 0.98 23.86 -9.34
C ILE A 83 0.89 22.78 -8.26
N THR A 84 2.00 22.49 -7.59
CA THR A 84 2.07 21.49 -6.52
C THR A 84 1.15 21.83 -5.36
N ASP A 85 1.12 23.09 -4.95
CA ASP A 85 0.22 23.55 -3.90
C ASP A 85 -1.26 23.42 -4.34
N SER A 86 -1.56 23.74 -5.60
CA SER A 86 -2.91 23.57 -6.19
C SER A 86 -3.39 22.10 -6.22
N TYR A 87 -2.48 21.12 -6.30
CA TYR A 87 -2.87 19.71 -6.17
C TYR A 87 -3.44 19.38 -4.79
N ILE A 88 -2.97 20.09 -3.74
CA ILE A 88 -3.39 19.87 -2.36
C ILE A 88 -4.71 20.56 -2.05
N ASP A 89 -5.13 21.54 -2.87
CA ASP A 89 -6.37 22.30 -2.67
C ASP A 89 -7.63 21.41 -2.59
N VAL A 90 -7.60 20.22 -3.17
CA VAL A 90 -8.70 19.25 -3.07
C VAL A 90 -9.00 18.83 -1.62
N LEU A 91 -8.00 18.86 -0.74
CA LEU A 91 -8.15 18.54 0.69
C LEU A 91 -8.76 19.67 1.51
N GLU A 92 -8.58 20.93 1.10
CA GLU A 92 -8.97 22.10 1.89
C GLU A 92 -10.47 22.10 2.23
N PRO A 93 -11.41 22.02 1.26
CA PRO A 93 -12.85 22.00 1.56
C PRO A 93 -13.29 20.77 2.36
N LEU A 94 -12.58 19.65 2.24
CA LEU A 94 -12.86 18.45 3.03
C LEU A 94 -12.45 18.64 4.48
N CYS A 95 -11.26 19.18 4.71
CA CYS A 95 -10.72 19.44 6.04
C CYS A 95 -11.53 20.54 6.75
N GLU A 96 -11.87 21.64 6.07
CA GLU A 96 -12.73 22.69 6.60
C GLU A 96 -14.11 22.17 7.01
N LYS A 97 -14.75 21.36 6.15
CA LYS A 97 -16.08 20.79 6.42
C LYS A 97 -16.14 19.98 7.72
N TYR A 98 -15.05 19.30 8.05
CA TYR A 98 -15.00 18.36 9.18
C TYR A 98 -14.13 18.83 10.34
N ASP A 99 -13.65 20.07 10.31
CA ASP A 99 -12.76 20.66 11.33
C ASP A 99 -11.49 19.81 11.57
N VAL A 100 -10.87 19.37 10.47
CA VAL A 100 -9.61 18.59 10.47
C VAL A 100 -8.46 19.51 10.08
N GLU A 101 -7.38 19.53 10.85
CA GLU A 101 -6.16 20.29 10.52
C GLU A 101 -5.52 19.76 9.23
N LEU A 102 -5.24 20.65 8.26
CA LEU A 102 -4.51 20.34 7.03
C LEU A 102 -3.09 20.90 7.09
N VAL A 103 -2.11 20.02 6.96
CA VAL A 103 -0.70 20.38 6.75
C VAL A 103 -0.35 20.16 5.28
N ARG A 104 0.12 21.22 4.60
CA ARG A 104 0.53 21.14 3.17
C ARG A 104 2.01 20.79 3.05
N ARG A 105 2.34 19.85 2.20
CA ARG A 105 3.70 19.37 1.97
C ARG A 105 4.01 19.31 0.48
N SER A 106 4.80 20.25 -0.01
CA SER A 106 5.31 20.30 -1.38
C SER A 106 6.72 19.73 -1.42
N LEU A 107 6.91 18.59 -2.11
CA LEU A 107 8.17 17.86 -2.11
C LEU A 107 8.84 17.91 -3.49
N GLU A 108 10.09 18.36 -3.53
CA GLU A 108 10.87 18.38 -4.77
C GLU A 108 11.71 17.12 -4.91
N GLY A 109 11.47 16.37 -6.00
CA GLY A 109 12.25 15.19 -6.37
C GLY A 109 11.44 14.10 -7.04
N LYS A 110 12.01 12.89 -7.10
CA LYS A 110 11.34 11.74 -7.69
C LYS A 110 10.22 11.26 -6.77
N ASN A 111 8.96 11.35 -7.22
CA ASN A 111 7.74 11.18 -6.44
C ASN A 111 7.81 10.09 -5.36
N PHE A 112 7.93 8.80 -5.71
CA PHE A 112 7.95 7.72 -4.71
C PHE A 112 9.12 7.83 -3.71
N LYS A 113 10.28 8.43 -4.13
CA LYS A 113 11.43 8.55 -3.25
C LYS A 113 11.18 9.58 -2.16
N VAL A 114 10.78 10.79 -2.57
CA VAL A 114 10.56 11.89 -1.62
C VAL A 114 9.37 11.60 -0.69
N ILE A 115 8.33 10.92 -1.18
CA ILE A 115 7.21 10.45 -0.35
C ILE A 115 7.72 9.48 0.74
N VAL A 116 8.49 8.45 0.36
CA VAL A 116 9.03 7.48 1.31
C VAL A 116 9.98 8.11 2.31
N GLU A 117 10.87 8.99 1.84
CA GLU A 117 11.81 9.73 2.69
C GLU A 117 11.06 10.61 3.70
N ASP A 118 10.05 11.33 3.24
CA ASP A 118 9.26 12.21 4.09
C ASP A 118 8.47 11.45 5.15
N VAL A 119 7.83 10.33 4.78
CA VAL A 119 7.09 9.49 5.73
C VAL A 119 8.03 8.82 6.74
N ASN A 120 9.16 8.26 6.29
CA ASN A 120 10.09 7.55 7.20
C ASN A 120 10.86 8.50 8.14
N GLN A 121 11.00 9.78 7.78
CA GLN A 121 11.68 10.80 8.59
C GLN A 121 10.74 11.52 9.59
N ASN A 122 9.43 11.35 9.44
CA ASN A 122 8.43 11.95 10.30
C ASN A 122 7.53 10.87 10.93
N ASP A 123 6.84 11.22 12.00
CA ASP A 123 6.04 10.28 12.80
C ASP A 123 4.60 10.16 12.24
N PHE A 124 4.45 9.78 10.98
CA PHE A 124 3.14 9.47 10.41
C PHE A 124 2.67 8.08 10.80
N ASP A 125 1.40 7.96 11.19
CA ASP A 125 0.77 6.71 11.61
C ASP A 125 0.21 5.93 10.42
N LEU A 126 -0.37 6.65 9.46
CA LEU A 126 -1.09 6.09 8.31
C LEU A 126 -0.77 6.84 7.03
N VAL A 127 -0.49 6.11 5.97
CA VAL A 127 -0.46 6.62 4.59
C VAL A 127 -1.71 6.16 3.87
N VAL A 128 -2.54 7.08 3.39
CA VAL A 128 -3.72 6.77 2.56
C VAL A 128 -3.41 7.14 1.12
N ILE A 129 -3.31 6.17 0.25
CA ILE A 129 -2.83 6.35 -1.13
C ILE A 129 -3.75 5.70 -2.14
N GLY A 130 -4.01 6.37 -3.27
CA GLY A 130 -4.75 5.80 -4.38
C GLY A 130 -4.03 4.60 -5.00
N ALA A 131 -4.78 3.56 -5.38
CA ALA A 131 -4.20 2.38 -6.01
C ALA A 131 -3.50 2.70 -7.33
N MET A 132 -4.03 3.65 -8.09
CA MET A 132 -3.53 4.06 -9.40
C MET A 132 -3.56 5.59 -9.51
N GLY A 133 -2.55 6.18 -10.18
CA GLY A 133 -2.51 7.59 -10.52
C GLY A 133 -2.97 7.87 -11.96
N MET A 134 -2.89 9.13 -12.39
CA MET A 134 -3.33 9.59 -13.73
C MET A 134 -2.66 8.87 -14.91
N ALA A 135 -1.45 8.34 -14.74
CA ALA A 135 -0.71 7.63 -15.79
C ALA A 135 -0.85 6.09 -15.69
N ALA A 136 -1.92 5.60 -15.09
CA ALA A 136 -2.15 4.16 -14.93
C ALA A 136 -2.30 3.45 -16.27
N VAL A 137 -1.59 2.34 -16.44
CA VAL A 137 -1.73 1.45 -17.60
C VAL A 137 -2.93 0.53 -17.36
N LYS A 138 -3.72 0.29 -18.41
CA LYS A 138 -4.86 -0.62 -18.38
C LYS A 138 -4.41 -2.01 -17.89
N ASP A 139 -5.18 -2.63 -17.01
CA ASP A 139 -4.94 -3.96 -16.44
C ASP A 139 -3.85 -4.04 -15.36
N THR A 140 -3.32 -2.94 -14.84
CA THR A 140 -2.44 -2.97 -13.66
C THR A 140 -3.25 -3.05 -12.37
N VAL A 141 -2.79 -3.88 -11.42
CA VAL A 141 -3.44 -4.02 -10.10
C VAL A 141 -3.09 -2.85 -9.19
N LEU A 142 -1.85 -2.35 -9.28
CA LEU A 142 -1.33 -1.20 -8.54
C LEU A 142 -0.47 -0.32 -9.45
N GLY A 143 -0.57 0.99 -9.29
CA GLY A 143 0.31 1.95 -9.93
C GLY A 143 1.74 1.85 -9.43
N THR A 144 2.69 2.20 -10.29
CA THR A 144 4.14 2.07 -10.00
C THR A 144 4.61 2.92 -8.81
N VAL A 145 3.96 4.06 -8.53
CA VAL A 145 4.27 4.89 -7.36
C VAL A 145 3.78 4.20 -6.09
N THR A 146 2.53 3.79 -6.07
CA THR A 146 1.89 3.11 -4.94
C THR A 146 2.66 1.84 -4.57
N GLU A 147 2.96 0.97 -5.53
CA GLU A 147 3.75 -0.24 -5.29
C GLU A 147 5.11 0.06 -4.67
N ARG A 148 5.82 1.07 -5.20
CA ARG A 148 7.15 1.44 -4.70
C ARG A 148 7.12 2.10 -3.32
N VAL A 149 6.08 2.86 -3.01
CA VAL A 149 5.86 3.46 -1.69
C VAL A 149 5.62 2.36 -0.67
N VAL A 150 4.60 1.50 -0.89
CA VAL A 150 4.23 0.42 0.04
C VAL A 150 5.41 -0.50 0.37
N ARG A 151 6.23 -0.84 -0.61
CA ARG A 151 7.40 -1.71 -0.40
C ARG A 151 8.53 -1.10 0.42
N ARG A 152 8.52 0.21 0.68
CA ARG A 152 9.63 0.94 1.31
C ARG A 152 9.25 1.69 2.58
N LEU A 153 7.99 1.75 2.91
CA LEU A 153 7.55 2.29 4.20
C LEU A 153 7.94 1.33 5.32
N GLU A 154 8.48 1.89 6.40
CA GLU A 154 9.04 1.10 7.51
C GLU A 154 8.14 1.11 8.74
N ARG A 155 7.42 2.20 9.00
CA ARG A 155 6.72 2.44 10.27
C ARG A 155 5.24 2.71 10.14
N ALA A 156 4.83 3.46 9.11
CA ALA A 156 3.44 3.82 8.91
C ALA A 156 2.63 2.65 8.33
N ASP A 157 1.41 2.49 8.78
CA ASP A 157 0.44 1.63 8.12
C ASP A 157 0.06 2.23 6.76
N THR A 158 -0.39 1.41 5.82
CA THR A 158 -0.76 1.89 4.49
C THR A 158 -2.14 1.41 4.10
N LEU A 159 -3.01 2.36 3.76
CA LEU A 159 -4.33 2.11 3.20
C LEU A 159 -4.31 2.42 1.70
N ILE A 160 -4.49 1.40 0.86
CA ILE A 160 -4.54 1.52 -0.59
C ILE A 160 -6.01 1.60 -1.03
N VAL A 161 -6.39 2.74 -1.62
CA VAL A 161 -7.75 2.97 -2.08
C VAL A 161 -7.91 2.46 -3.50
N LYS A 162 -8.70 1.38 -3.68
CA LYS A 162 -8.97 0.70 -4.96
C LYS A 162 -10.41 0.79 -5.41
N ASP A 163 -11.33 1.11 -4.54
CA ASP A 163 -12.76 1.22 -4.82
C ASP A 163 -13.20 2.67 -4.59
N LEU A 164 -13.96 3.20 -5.53
CA LEU A 164 -14.43 4.60 -5.49
C LEU A 164 -15.81 4.72 -4.82
N ASP A 165 -16.55 3.62 -4.72
CA ASP A 165 -17.97 3.63 -4.35
C ASP A 165 -18.25 3.06 -2.96
N ARG A 166 -17.26 2.40 -2.32
CA ARG A 166 -17.45 1.73 -1.04
C ARG A 166 -16.98 2.55 0.15
N SER A 167 -17.75 2.49 1.23
CA SER A 167 -17.26 2.83 2.56
C SER A 167 -16.17 1.83 2.98
N PRO A 168 -14.95 2.29 3.33
CA PRO A 168 -13.80 1.39 3.43
C PRO A 168 -13.86 0.43 4.62
N PHE A 169 -14.71 0.65 5.62
CA PHE A 169 -14.64 -0.08 6.90
C PHE A 169 -15.93 -0.79 7.30
N GLU A 170 -16.89 -0.95 6.38
CA GLU A 170 -18.14 -1.69 6.65
C GLU A 170 -17.90 -3.17 6.91
N HIS A 171 -16.99 -3.78 6.14
CA HIS A 171 -16.59 -5.17 6.30
C HIS A 171 -15.09 -5.32 6.09
N ILE A 172 -14.37 -5.68 7.16
CA ILE A 172 -12.93 -5.79 7.16
C ILE A 172 -12.55 -7.27 7.19
N VAL A 173 -11.85 -7.73 6.15
CA VAL A 173 -11.31 -9.09 6.08
C VAL A 173 -9.83 -9.06 6.42
N VAL A 174 -9.43 -9.87 7.40
CA VAL A 174 -8.05 -9.95 7.88
C VAL A 174 -7.45 -11.30 7.55
N ALA A 175 -6.36 -11.33 6.80
CA ALA A 175 -5.58 -12.54 6.58
C ALA A 175 -4.72 -12.83 7.82
N VAL A 176 -4.89 -14.04 8.39
CA VAL A 176 -4.19 -14.47 9.60
C VAL A 176 -3.36 -15.72 9.31
N ASP A 177 -2.05 -15.63 9.58
CA ASP A 177 -1.07 -16.72 9.44
C ASP A 177 -0.43 -17.13 10.78
N GLY A 178 -0.95 -16.61 11.89
CA GLY A 178 -0.44 -16.84 13.24
C GLY A 178 0.79 -15.99 13.61
N SER A 179 1.34 -15.20 12.69
CA SER A 179 2.45 -14.30 13.01
C SER A 179 2.02 -13.13 13.89
N ALA A 180 2.96 -12.57 14.66
CA ALA A 180 2.71 -11.39 15.48
C ALA A 180 2.21 -10.19 14.63
N LYS A 181 2.64 -10.09 13.37
CA LYS A 181 2.20 -9.04 12.44
C LYS A 181 0.74 -9.23 12.02
N SER A 182 0.33 -10.44 11.64
CA SER A 182 -1.06 -10.71 11.26
C SER A 182 -2.02 -10.53 12.43
N LEU A 183 -1.64 -10.94 13.64
CA LEU A 183 -2.42 -10.71 14.85
C LEU A 183 -2.44 -9.23 15.26
N GLY A 184 -1.36 -8.48 15.01
CA GLY A 184 -1.34 -7.03 15.13
C GLY A 184 -2.29 -6.35 14.15
N GLY A 185 -2.34 -6.82 12.90
CA GLY A 185 -3.30 -6.38 11.89
C GLY A 185 -4.76 -6.64 12.30
N LEU A 186 -5.03 -7.79 12.92
CA LEU A 186 -6.35 -8.10 13.46
C LEU A 186 -6.80 -7.09 14.53
N LYS A 187 -5.93 -6.73 15.48
CA LYS A 187 -6.25 -5.72 16.50
C LYS A 187 -6.59 -4.37 15.88
N ARG A 188 -5.84 -3.94 14.86
CA ARG A 188 -6.15 -2.71 14.13
C ARG A 188 -7.48 -2.78 13.39
N ALA A 189 -7.79 -3.92 12.77
CA ALA A 189 -9.07 -4.14 12.11
C ALA A 189 -10.25 -4.08 13.09
N ILE A 190 -10.10 -4.65 14.28
CA ILE A 190 -11.10 -4.58 15.36
C ILE A 190 -11.32 -3.13 15.80
N GLU A 191 -10.25 -2.36 15.99
CA GLU A 191 -10.33 -0.96 16.39
C GLU A 191 -11.00 -0.10 15.31
N LEU A 192 -10.64 -0.30 14.03
CA LEU A 192 -11.30 0.35 12.89
C LEU A 192 -12.78 -0.01 12.81
N ALA A 193 -13.13 -1.28 12.90
CA ALA A 193 -14.52 -1.73 12.85
C ALA A 193 -15.36 -1.12 13.99
N ARG A 194 -14.79 -1.04 15.20
CA ARG A 194 -15.44 -0.41 16.36
C ARG A 194 -15.74 1.07 16.09
N GLU A 195 -14.79 1.82 15.58
CA GLU A 195 -14.92 3.26 15.34
C GLU A 195 -15.85 3.58 14.17
N PHE A 196 -15.85 2.76 13.13
CA PHE A 196 -16.67 2.98 11.93
C PHE A 196 -17.98 2.18 11.91
N GLY A 197 -18.27 1.37 12.94
CA GLY A 197 -19.48 0.56 13.02
C GLY A 197 -19.52 -0.63 12.06
N GLY A 198 -18.33 -1.10 11.65
CA GLY A 198 -18.18 -2.22 10.70
C GLY A 198 -18.08 -3.59 11.37
N THR A 199 -17.84 -4.61 10.56
CA THR A 199 -17.66 -6.00 10.97
C THR A 199 -16.28 -6.52 10.60
N VAL A 200 -15.78 -7.53 11.33
CA VAL A 200 -14.47 -8.14 11.06
C VAL A 200 -14.61 -9.63 10.78
N GLU A 201 -13.93 -10.10 9.72
CA GLU A 201 -13.78 -11.53 9.42
C GLU A 201 -12.29 -11.86 9.34
N ALA A 202 -11.85 -12.88 10.08
CA ALA A 202 -10.49 -13.42 9.96
C ALA A 202 -10.49 -14.62 9.01
N ILE A 203 -9.61 -14.58 8.01
CA ILE A 203 -9.40 -15.69 7.09
C ILE A 203 -7.99 -16.26 7.25
N SER A 204 -7.89 -17.58 7.17
CA SER A 204 -6.59 -18.29 7.10
C SER A 204 -6.61 -19.20 5.89
N VAL A 205 -5.53 -19.18 5.10
CA VAL A 205 -5.43 -19.93 3.85
C VAL A 205 -4.25 -20.89 3.96
N PHE A 206 -4.47 -22.18 3.67
CA PHE A 206 -3.41 -23.16 3.58
C PHE A 206 -3.45 -23.88 2.22
N ASP A 207 -2.28 -24.24 1.69
CA ASP A 207 -2.18 -25.02 0.44
C ASP A 207 -2.03 -26.50 0.79
N PRO A 208 -3.11 -27.32 0.68
CA PRO A 208 -3.06 -28.73 0.98
C PRO A 208 -2.22 -29.52 -0.04
N TYR A 209 -2.01 -28.94 -1.23
CA TYR A 209 -1.30 -29.60 -2.33
C TYR A 209 0.18 -29.25 -2.41
N PHE A 210 0.65 -28.29 -1.62
CA PHE A 210 2.04 -27.83 -1.70
C PHE A 210 3.03 -28.96 -1.43
N HIS A 211 2.84 -29.71 -0.34
CA HIS A 211 3.68 -30.85 0.00
C HIS A 211 3.49 -32.01 -0.97
N TYR A 212 2.26 -32.27 -1.38
CA TYR A 212 1.95 -33.31 -2.38
C TYR A 212 2.62 -33.00 -3.72
N ALA A 213 2.51 -31.79 -4.23
CA ALA A 213 3.14 -31.37 -5.49
C ALA A 213 4.67 -31.43 -5.42
N MET A 214 5.27 -30.98 -4.33
CA MET A 214 6.72 -31.06 -4.10
C MET A 214 7.19 -32.52 -4.00
N PHE A 215 6.47 -33.32 -3.26
CA PHE A 215 6.78 -34.74 -3.10
C PHE A 215 6.71 -35.51 -4.43
N HIS A 216 5.64 -35.31 -5.23
CA HIS A 216 5.48 -35.93 -6.54
C HIS A 216 6.53 -35.45 -7.56
N SER A 217 6.90 -34.18 -7.51
CA SER A 217 7.96 -33.61 -8.35
C SER A 217 9.32 -34.29 -8.07
N ILE A 218 9.66 -34.45 -6.80
CA ILE A 218 10.89 -35.18 -6.38
C ILE A 218 10.81 -36.65 -6.75
N ALA A 219 9.68 -37.28 -6.51
CA ALA A 219 9.45 -38.69 -6.77
C ALA A 219 9.48 -39.04 -8.27
N GLY A 220 9.03 -38.12 -9.14
CA GLY A 220 9.04 -38.29 -10.59
C GLY A 220 10.44 -38.41 -11.20
N VAL A 221 11.49 -37.95 -10.50
CA VAL A 221 12.90 -38.06 -10.91
C VAL A 221 13.56 -39.35 -10.40
N LEU A 222 12.90 -40.13 -9.50
CA LEU A 222 13.47 -41.32 -8.93
C LEU A 222 13.29 -42.55 -9.84
N SER A 223 14.35 -43.34 -10.01
CA SER A 223 14.24 -44.63 -10.67
C SER A 223 13.33 -45.60 -9.88
N SER A 224 12.74 -46.58 -10.53
CA SER A 224 11.89 -47.59 -9.89
C SER A 224 12.57 -48.33 -8.72
N LYS A 225 13.89 -48.44 -8.75
CA LYS A 225 14.69 -49.04 -7.67
C LYS A 225 14.82 -48.06 -6.50
N ALA A 226 15.03 -46.78 -6.79
CA ALA A 226 15.10 -45.72 -5.78
C ALA A 226 13.74 -45.49 -5.12
N GLN A 227 12.62 -45.55 -5.85
CA GLN A 227 11.26 -45.44 -5.31
C GLN A 227 10.95 -46.54 -4.29
N LYS A 228 11.43 -47.77 -4.51
CA LYS A 228 11.27 -48.89 -3.55
C LYS A 228 12.09 -48.65 -2.28
N VAL A 229 13.33 -48.17 -2.40
CA VAL A 229 14.19 -47.86 -1.25
C VAL A 229 13.63 -46.67 -0.46
N PHE A 230 13.08 -45.68 -1.14
CA PHE A 230 12.46 -44.51 -0.54
C PHE A 230 11.07 -44.76 0.07
N ARG A 231 10.49 -45.95 -0.14
CA ARG A 231 9.16 -46.35 0.34
C ARG A 231 8.07 -45.34 -0.10
N PHE A 232 8.09 -44.98 -1.37
CA PHE A 232 7.27 -43.91 -1.94
C PHE A 232 5.78 -43.97 -1.52
N LYS A 233 5.15 -45.15 -1.62
CA LYS A 233 3.74 -45.32 -1.27
C LYS A 233 3.42 -45.09 0.21
N GLU A 234 4.34 -45.45 1.10
CA GLU A 234 4.17 -45.20 2.55
C GLU A 234 4.34 -43.71 2.87
N GLN A 235 5.28 -43.04 2.19
CA GLN A 235 5.49 -41.61 2.32
C GLN A 235 4.32 -40.81 1.75
N GLU A 236 3.75 -41.22 0.60
CA GLU A 236 2.56 -40.61 0.00
C GLU A 236 1.38 -40.63 0.98
N LYS A 237 1.11 -41.81 1.57
CA LYS A 237 0.06 -41.94 2.59
C LYS A 237 0.31 -41.07 3.83
N LEU A 238 1.56 -40.95 4.28
CA LEU A 238 1.95 -40.11 5.36
C LEU A 238 1.67 -38.61 5.06
N HIS A 239 1.96 -38.20 3.82
CA HIS A 239 1.70 -36.82 3.38
C HIS A 239 0.20 -36.53 3.34
N GLU A 240 -0.62 -37.38 2.74
CA GLU A 240 -2.06 -37.19 2.65
C GLU A 240 -2.76 -37.20 4.03
N GLU A 241 -2.49 -38.23 4.86
CA GLU A 241 -3.24 -38.43 6.09
C GLU A 241 -2.74 -37.58 7.28
N ILE A 242 -1.44 -37.28 7.36
CA ILE A 242 -0.85 -36.65 8.54
C ILE A 242 -0.46 -35.20 8.26
N ILE A 243 0.21 -34.91 7.15
CA ILE A 243 0.73 -33.58 6.88
C ILE A 243 -0.39 -32.64 6.45
N ASP A 244 -1.23 -33.03 5.49
CA ASP A 244 -2.28 -32.18 5.00
C ASP A 244 -3.37 -31.94 6.05
N SER A 245 -3.76 -33.00 6.80
CA SER A 245 -4.68 -32.86 7.93
C SER A 245 -4.05 -32.07 9.10
N GLY A 246 -2.73 -32.19 9.28
CA GLY A 246 -1.97 -31.46 10.28
C GLY A 246 -1.88 -29.96 9.96
N LEU A 247 -1.68 -29.61 8.70
CA LEU A 247 -1.69 -28.21 8.25
C LEU A 247 -3.05 -27.54 8.55
N ALA A 248 -4.15 -28.16 8.18
CA ALA A 248 -5.47 -27.61 8.47
C ALA A 248 -5.66 -27.33 9.98
N LYS A 249 -5.17 -28.23 10.86
CA LYS A 249 -5.22 -28.03 12.33
C LYS A 249 -4.38 -26.85 12.78
N ILE A 250 -3.19 -26.65 12.23
CA ILE A 250 -2.31 -25.52 12.55
C ILE A 250 -3.01 -24.20 12.17
N TYR A 251 -3.55 -24.09 10.97
CA TYR A 251 -4.22 -22.88 10.52
C TYR A 251 -5.56 -22.64 11.24
N THR A 252 -6.26 -23.71 11.65
CA THR A 252 -7.42 -23.59 12.55
C THR A 252 -7.00 -23.01 13.91
N ALA A 253 -5.87 -23.45 14.48
CA ALA A 253 -5.38 -22.93 15.75
C ALA A 253 -5.03 -21.43 15.65
N HIS A 254 -4.54 -20.93 14.51
CA HIS A 254 -4.34 -19.49 14.30
C HIS A 254 -5.66 -18.72 14.36
N LEU A 255 -6.75 -19.25 13.79
CA LEU A 255 -8.08 -18.65 13.85
C LEU A 255 -8.68 -18.71 15.25
N GLU A 256 -8.42 -19.76 16.04
CA GLU A 256 -8.84 -19.82 17.45
C GLU A 256 -8.12 -18.77 18.31
N ILE A 257 -6.84 -18.51 18.05
CA ILE A 257 -6.11 -17.40 18.68
C ILE A 257 -6.73 -16.06 18.29
N ALA A 258 -7.06 -15.89 17.02
CA ALA A 258 -7.73 -14.69 16.53
C ALA A 258 -9.10 -14.46 17.20
N LYS A 259 -9.91 -15.50 17.37
CA LYS A 259 -11.18 -15.45 18.10
C LYS A 259 -11.00 -15.00 19.54
N LYS A 260 -10.03 -15.58 20.24
CA LYS A 260 -9.76 -15.21 21.62
C LYS A 260 -9.37 -13.73 21.75
N ILE A 261 -8.56 -13.21 20.83
CA ILE A 261 -8.20 -11.78 20.79
C ILE A 261 -9.46 -10.92 20.60
N ALA A 262 -10.37 -11.31 19.70
CA ALA A 262 -11.60 -10.56 19.46
C ALA A 262 -12.57 -10.63 20.66
N GLU A 263 -12.68 -11.78 21.31
CA GLU A 263 -13.45 -11.96 22.56
C GLU A 263 -12.94 -11.08 23.70
N ASP A 264 -11.59 -11.02 23.87
CA ASP A 264 -10.94 -10.16 24.87
C ASP A 264 -11.21 -8.66 24.58
N GLU A 265 -11.42 -8.29 23.31
CA GLU A 265 -11.79 -6.95 22.87
C GLU A 265 -13.32 -6.71 22.81
N GLY A 266 -14.14 -7.72 23.15
CA GLY A 266 -15.61 -7.64 23.15
C GLY A 266 -16.24 -7.52 21.76
N VAL A 267 -15.60 -8.06 20.72
CA VAL A 267 -16.05 -8.02 19.33
C VAL A 267 -16.34 -9.42 18.81
N GLU A 268 -17.46 -9.60 18.13
CA GLU A 268 -17.76 -10.84 17.44
C GLU A 268 -16.89 -10.97 16.19
N LEU A 269 -16.15 -12.09 16.06
CA LEU A 269 -15.27 -12.37 14.94
C LEU A 269 -15.76 -13.57 14.16
N LYS A 270 -16.12 -13.36 12.90
CA LYS A 270 -16.28 -14.45 11.94
C LYS A 270 -14.92 -15.00 11.53
N THR A 271 -14.78 -16.33 11.49
CA THR A 271 -13.53 -16.97 11.06
C THR A 271 -13.77 -17.93 9.90
N THR A 272 -12.89 -17.92 8.91
CA THR A 272 -13.00 -18.78 7.72
C THR A 272 -11.64 -19.41 7.40
N LEU A 273 -11.61 -20.74 7.35
CA LEU A 273 -10.46 -21.50 6.87
C LEU A 273 -10.65 -21.85 5.41
N LEU A 274 -9.70 -21.49 4.57
CA LEU A 274 -9.72 -21.77 3.13
C LEU A 274 -8.60 -22.72 2.74
N ALA A 275 -8.91 -23.67 1.85
CA ALA A 275 -7.92 -24.52 1.20
C ALA A 275 -7.64 -23.99 -0.21
N GLY A 276 -6.36 -23.73 -0.53
CA GLY A 276 -5.94 -23.17 -1.81
C GLY A 276 -4.60 -22.48 -1.73
N LYS A 277 -4.22 -21.81 -2.80
CA LYS A 277 -3.02 -20.93 -2.78
C LYS A 277 -3.37 -19.63 -2.11
N PRO A 278 -2.54 -19.18 -1.12
CA PRO A 278 -2.73 -17.91 -0.45
C PRO A 278 -2.51 -16.70 -1.36
#